data_e24948f8ec9cd2d2b21c360edb2797ab
#
_entry.id   e24948f8ec9cd2d2b21c360edb2797ab
#
_cell.length_a   1.000
_cell.length_b   1.000
_cell.length_c   1.000
_cell.angle_alpha   90.00
_cell.angle_beta   90.00
_cell.angle_gamma   90.00
#
_symmetry.space_group_name_H-M   'P 1'
#
loop_
_entity.id
_entity.type
_entity.pdbx_description
1 polymer ?
#
loop_
_entity_poly.entity_id
_entity_poly.type
_entity_poly.pdbx_seq_one_letter_code
_entity_poly.pdbx_strand_id
1 'polypeptide(L)'
;MRRLPIYFLIDVSESMVGEPITQVENGMRNIIQELRTDPYALETVFVSVIAFAGKAKSLSPLTELYKFYPPKFPIGGGTSLGTALNYLMDDIEKSVQKTTAEMKGDWKPIIFLFTDGTPTDNPNPAIERWQKHYQRKCNLVCISLGDNADTHLLGKLTENVLRLKETDEYSFKAFFKWVTASIKTSSVSVTDAGIDDLQLAPMDGINLEKVNTEEQCVVDENFAVLLGKCSNTKKTYLVKYAKRIGDIRGLESLGIKATDYKLVGAFPVDEEIYNSLSEGKSNRNINTMSLRGVPTCPCCGNQYGVVVCDCGNIMCSDGNTQACRHTT
;
A
#
# COMPACT_ATOMS: atom_id res chain seq x y z
N MET A 1 9.02 -23.56 -21.10
CA MET A 1 9.90 -22.51 -20.59
C MET A 1 9.61 -22.30 -19.10
N ARG A 2 10.61 -22.07 -18.25
CA ARG A 2 10.37 -21.80 -16.82
C ARG A 2 9.86 -20.38 -16.65
N ARG A 3 8.81 -20.21 -15.83
CA ARG A 3 8.24 -18.89 -15.55
C ARG A 3 9.00 -18.23 -14.39
N LEU A 4 9.14 -16.90 -14.44
CA LEU A 4 9.60 -16.07 -13.34
C LEU A 4 8.38 -15.32 -12.74
N PRO A 5 7.80 -15.81 -11.66
CA PRO A 5 6.66 -15.16 -11.04
C PRO A 5 7.07 -13.87 -10.31
N ILE A 6 6.41 -12.77 -10.62
CA ILE A 6 6.56 -11.48 -9.95
C ILE A 6 5.24 -11.14 -9.26
N TYR A 7 5.28 -10.98 -7.95
CA TYR A 7 4.13 -10.60 -7.14
C TYR A 7 4.27 -9.17 -6.65
N PHE A 8 3.26 -8.37 -6.89
CA PHE A 8 3.11 -7.05 -6.28
C PHE A 8 2.04 -7.14 -5.20
N LEU A 9 2.44 -7.03 -3.93
CA LEU A 9 1.59 -6.99 -2.77
C LEU A 9 1.47 -5.54 -2.32
N ILE A 10 0.33 -4.91 -2.63
CA ILE A 10 0.14 -3.47 -2.52
C ILE A 10 -0.82 -3.12 -1.39
N ASP A 11 -0.33 -2.32 -0.45
CA ASP A 11 -1.18 -1.68 0.55
C ASP A 11 -2.11 -0.68 -0.13
N VAL A 12 -3.39 -0.85 0.10
CA VAL A 12 -4.44 0.05 -0.39
C VAL A 12 -5.28 0.59 0.77
N SER A 13 -4.66 0.70 1.94
CA SER A 13 -5.26 1.28 3.12
C SER A 13 -5.58 2.77 2.93
N GLU A 14 -6.33 3.32 3.84
CA GLU A 14 -6.78 4.73 3.81
C GLU A 14 -5.62 5.73 3.78
N SER A 15 -4.46 5.37 4.36
CA SER A 15 -3.24 6.20 4.29
C SER A 15 -2.71 6.35 2.87
N MET A 16 -2.93 5.37 2.01
CA MET A 16 -2.51 5.39 0.61
C MET A 16 -3.39 6.28 -0.28
N VAL A 17 -4.56 6.73 0.18
CA VAL A 17 -5.49 7.52 -0.64
C VAL A 17 -4.88 8.82 -1.16
N GLY A 18 -5.18 9.17 -2.40
CA GLY A 18 -4.69 10.38 -3.08
C GLY A 18 -3.43 10.15 -3.88
N GLU A 19 -2.41 10.98 -3.66
CA GLU A 19 -1.18 10.95 -4.44
C GLU A 19 -0.42 9.62 -4.35
N PRO A 20 -0.21 9.00 -3.17
CA PRO A 20 0.56 7.76 -3.09
C PRO A 20 0.03 6.64 -3.97
N ILE A 21 -1.26 6.35 -3.92
CA ILE A 21 -1.84 5.27 -4.73
C ILE A 21 -1.82 5.60 -6.22
N THR A 22 -2.00 6.88 -6.58
CA THR A 22 -1.90 7.35 -7.98
C THR A 22 -0.49 7.14 -8.52
N GLN A 23 0.55 7.41 -7.71
CA GLN A 23 1.94 7.18 -8.09
C GLN A 23 2.24 5.68 -8.25
N VAL A 24 1.70 4.83 -7.39
CA VAL A 24 1.83 3.36 -7.54
C VAL A 24 1.16 2.89 -8.84
N GLU A 25 -0.03 3.40 -9.18
CA GLU A 25 -0.70 3.06 -10.45
C GLU A 25 0.13 3.47 -11.67
N ASN A 26 0.65 4.69 -11.68
CA ASN A 26 1.48 5.20 -12.76
C ASN A 26 2.78 4.41 -12.87
N GLY A 27 3.43 4.12 -11.74
CA GLY A 27 4.64 3.32 -11.68
C GLY A 27 4.43 1.91 -12.22
N MET A 28 3.33 1.26 -11.84
CA MET A 28 2.99 -0.07 -12.35
C MET A 28 2.83 -0.06 -13.88
N ARG A 29 2.15 0.96 -14.44
CA ARG A 29 2.02 1.08 -15.91
C ARG A 29 3.39 1.21 -16.58
N ASN A 30 4.28 2.03 -16.01
CA ASN A 30 5.62 2.22 -16.55
C ASN A 30 6.46 0.94 -16.50
N ILE A 31 6.44 0.20 -15.35
CA ILE A 31 7.10 -1.09 -15.23
C ILE A 31 6.66 -2.03 -16.37
N ILE A 32 5.37 -2.19 -16.54
CA ILE A 32 4.83 -3.13 -17.53
C ILE A 32 5.19 -2.71 -18.97
N GLN A 33 5.13 -1.42 -19.28
CA GLN A 33 5.54 -0.91 -20.59
C GLN A 33 7.01 -1.20 -20.86
N GLU A 34 7.89 -0.90 -19.91
CA GLU A 34 9.33 -1.12 -20.07
C GLU A 34 9.70 -2.61 -20.09
N LEU A 35 9.09 -3.45 -19.26
CA LEU A 35 9.35 -4.88 -19.27
C LEU A 35 8.94 -5.53 -20.60
N ARG A 36 7.89 -5.04 -21.24
CA ARG A 36 7.46 -5.54 -22.55
C ARG A 36 8.42 -5.23 -23.69
N THR A 37 9.35 -4.31 -23.50
CA THR A 37 10.42 -4.04 -24.48
C THR A 37 11.63 -4.96 -24.34
N ASP A 38 11.69 -5.73 -23.24
CA ASP A 38 12.79 -6.64 -22.95
C ASP A 38 12.41 -8.07 -23.35
N PRO A 39 13.12 -8.69 -24.31
CA PRO A 39 12.81 -10.04 -24.80
C PRO A 39 12.82 -11.10 -23.69
N TYR A 40 13.80 -11.06 -22.78
CA TYR A 40 13.90 -12.01 -21.68
C TYR A 40 12.74 -11.90 -20.71
N ALA A 41 12.37 -10.66 -20.33
CA ALA A 41 11.23 -10.41 -19.47
C ALA A 41 9.92 -10.84 -20.16
N LEU A 42 9.77 -10.54 -21.45
CA LEU A 42 8.56 -10.88 -22.19
C LEU A 42 8.31 -12.40 -22.25
N GLU A 43 9.38 -13.20 -22.32
CA GLU A 43 9.31 -14.65 -22.40
C GLU A 43 9.15 -15.33 -21.04
N THR A 44 9.72 -14.74 -19.97
CA THR A 44 9.82 -15.43 -18.67
C THR A 44 8.89 -14.85 -17.61
N VAL A 45 8.62 -13.56 -17.63
CA VAL A 45 7.93 -12.86 -16.53
C VAL A 45 6.42 -13.11 -16.55
N PHE A 46 5.92 -13.54 -15.41
CA PHE A 46 4.50 -13.62 -15.06
C PHE A 46 4.22 -12.69 -13.89
N VAL A 47 3.16 -11.92 -13.98
CA VAL A 47 2.84 -10.86 -13.00
C VAL A 47 1.54 -11.17 -12.29
N SER A 48 1.54 -11.04 -10.97
CA SER A 48 0.36 -11.06 -10.10
C SER A 48 0.28 -9.78 -9.29
N VAL A 49 -0.92 -9.28 -9.04
CA VAL A 49 -1.17 -8.13 -8.19
C VAL A 49 -2.20 -8.49 -7.13
N ILE A 50 -1.79 -8.37 -5.88
CA ILE A 50 -2.63 -8.57 -4.70
C ILE A 50 -2.71 -7.23 -3.97
N ALA A 51 -3.93 -6.73 -3.77
CA ALA A 51 -4.20 -5.56 -2.93
C ALA A 51 -4.61 -6.01 -1.53
N PHE A 52 -4.17 -5.26 -0.52
CA PHE A 52 -4.59 -5.50 0.85
C PHE A 52 -4.89 -4.19 1.60
N ALA A 53 -5.88 -4.29 2.48
CA ALA A 53 -6.22 -3.30 3.49
C ALA A 53 -6.61 -4.09 4.76
N GLY A 54 -7.80 -3.98 5.31
CA GLY A 54 -8.32 -4.91 6.34
C GLY A 54 -8.43 -6.36 5.84
N LYS A 55 -8.59 -6.57 4.53
CA LYS A 55 -8.57 -7.87 3.84
C LYS A 55 -7.66 -7.84 2.64
N ALA A 56 -7.28 -9.02 2.15
CA ALA A 56 -6.49 -9.15 0.93
C ALA A 56 -7.33 -9.72 -0.22
N LYS A 57 -7.04 -9.25 -1.45
CA LYS A 57 -7.72 -9.68 -2.67
C LYS A 57 -6.77 -9.66 -3.86
N SER A 58 -6.81 -10.69 -4.69
CA SER A 58 -6.14 -10.65 -6.00
C SER A 58 -6.88 -9.70 -6.94
N LEU A 59 -6.17 -8.70 -7.43
CA LEU A 59 -6.65 -7.80 -8.49
C LEU A 59 -6.30 -8.34 -9.87
N SER A 60 -5.20 -9.09 -9.98
CA SER A 60 -4.81 -9.83 -11.17
C SER A 60 -4.12 -11.13 -10.76
N PRO A 61 -4.62 -12.28 -11.18
CA PRO A 61 -3.94 -13.55 -10.94
C PRO A 61 -2.62 -13.59 -11.70
N LEU A 62 -1.77 -14.58 -11.39
CA LEU A 62 -0.47 -14.75 -12.06
C LEU A 62 -0.66 -14.93 -13.57
N THR A 63 -0.32 -13.90 -14.33
CA THR A 63 -0.61 -13.74 -15.76
C THR A 63 0.66 -13.45 -16.53
N GLU A 64 0.78 -14.01 -17.73
CA GLU A 64 1.89 -13.72 -18.67
C GLU A 64 2.02 -12.22 -18.93
N LEU A 65 3.23 -11.69 -18.94
CA LEU A 65 3.51 -10.25 -19.06
C LEU A 65 2.81 -9.59 -20.28
N TYR A 66 2.74 -10.28 -21.42
CA TYR A 66 2.11 -9.72 -22.60
C TYR A 66 0.58 -9.62 -22.53
N LYS A 67 -0.06 -10.44 -21.68
CA LYS A 67 -1.52 -10.43 -21.39
C LYS A 67 -1.90 -9.57 -20.20
N PHE A 68 -0.91 -9.19 -19.37
CA PHE A 68 -1.18 -8.47 -18.13
C PHE A 68 -1.57 -7.02 -18.40
N TYR A 69 -2.62 -6.56 -17.77
CA TYR A 69 -3.03 -5.15 -17.74
C TYR A 69 -3.04 -4.66 -16.30
N PRO A 70 -2.31 -3.56 -15.98
CA PRO A 70 -2.31 -3.00 -14.64
C PRO A 70 -3.72 -2.67 -14.16
N PRO A 71 -4.16 -3.23 -13.03
CA PRO A 71 -5.48 -2.93 -12.48
C PRO A 71 -5.51 -1.52 -11.88
N LYS A 72 -6.72 -0.99 -11.64
CA LYS A 72 -6.91 0.14 -10.74
C LYS A 72 -6.88 -0.35 -9.31
N PHE A 73 -6.25 0.43 -8.44
CA PHE A 73 -6.18 0.10 -7.03
C PHE A 73 -7.39 0.67 -6.27
N PRO A 74 -8.20 -0.19 -5.64
CA PRO A 74 -9.27 0.24 -4.75
C PRO A 74 -8.69 0.75 -3.43
N ILE A 75 -9.48 1.47 -2.64
CA ILE A 75 -9.12 1.83 -1.27
C ILE A 75 -9.97 1.02 -0.30
N GLY A 76 -9.36 0.55 0.79
CA GLY A 76 -10.03 -0.17 1.87
C GLY A 76 -9.60 0.35 3.25
N GLY A 77 -10.36 0.02 4.29
CA GLY A 77 -10.04 0.39 5.67
C GLY A 77 -9.13 -0.63 6.35
N GLY A 78 -8.13 -0.12 7.08
CA GLY A 78 -7.17 -0.93 7.83
C GLY A 78 -5.95 -1.38 7.02
N THR A 79 -4.96 -1.97 7.69
CA THR A 79 -3.68 -2.44 7.13
C THR A 79 -3.36 -3.82 7.72
N SER A 80 -4.05 -4.87 7.27
CA SER A 80 -3.91 -6.23 7.81
C SER A 80 -2.81 -7.00 7.09
N LEU A 81 -1.55 -6.76 7.51
CA LEU A 81 -0.37 -7.39 6.92
C LEU A 81 -0.36 -8.91 7.09
N GLY A 82 -0.80 -9.42 8.23
CA GLY A 82 -0.87 -10.87 8.48
C GLY A 82 -1.84 -11.56 7.53
N THR A 83 -3.00 -10.93 7.30
CA THR A 83 -3.98 -11.39 6.30
C THR A 83 -3.40 -11.37 4.88
N ALA A 84 -2.68 -10.29 4.52
CA ALA A 84 -2.03 -10.16 3.22
C ALA A 84 -0.96 -11.24 2.98
N LEU A 85 -0.12 -11.49 3.97
CA LEU A 85 0.93 -12.54 3.90
C LEU A 85 0.32 -13.94 3.76
N ASN A 86 -0.74 -14.25 4.52
CA ASN A 86 -1.41 -15.55 4.38
C ASN A 86 -2.02 -15.71 2.99
N TYR A 87 -2.70 -14.68 2.49
CA TYR A 87 -3.27 -14.69 1.14
C TYR A 87 -2.18 -14.91 0.07
N LEU A 88 -1.07 -14.17 0.16
CA LEU A 88 0.07 -14.32 -0.74
C LEU A 88 0.63 -15.75 -0.72
N MET A 89 0.86 -16.32 0.48
CA MET A 89 1.39 -17.67 0.63
C MET A 89 0.46 -18.72 0.03
N ASP A 90 -0.85 -18.58 0.22
CA ASP A 90 -1.86 -19.48 -0.34
C ASP A 90 -1.94 -19.34 -1.87
N ASP A 91 -1.81 -18.13 -2.41
CA ASP A 91 -1.76 -17.91 -3.87
C ASP A 91 -0.49 -18.49 -4.49
N ILE A 92 0.67 -18.31 -3.86
CA ILE A 92 1.94 -18.90 -4.31
C ILE A 92 1.82 -20.44 -4.34
N GLU A 93 1.27 -21.05 -3.29
CA GLU A 93 1.12 -22.53 -3.22
C GLU A 93 0.22 -23.07 -4.34
N LYS A 94 -0.76 -22.30 -4.76
CA LYS A 94 -1.74 -22.64 -5.79
C LYS A 94 -1.24 -22.35 -7.20
N SER A 95 -0.53 -21.22 -7.41
CA SER A 95 -0.27 -20.66 -8.74
C SER A 95 1.13 -20.95 -9.25
N VAL A 96 2.12 -21.14 -8.35
CA VAL A 96 3.52 -21.39 -8.70
C VAL A 96 3.74 -22.88 -8.94
N GLN A 97 4.31 -23.21 -10.10
CA GLN A 97 4.57 -24.60 -10.50
C GLN A 97 5.78 -25.17 -9.75
N LYS A 98 5.58 -26.30 -9.09
CA LYS A 98 6.65 -27.04 -8.42
C LYS A 98 7.40 -27.94 -9.42
N THR A 99 8.69 -28.13 -9.19
CA THR A 99 9.48 -29.10 -9.97
C THR A 99 8.96 -30.52 -9.72
N THR A 100 8.72 -31.23 -10.79
CA THR A 100 8.37 -32.67 -10.79
C THR A 100 9.49 -33.47 -11.45
N ALA A 101 9.35 -34.79 -11.48
CA ALA A 101 10.31 -35.66 -12.17
C ALA A 101 10.37 -35.40 -13.70
N GLU A 102 9.27 -34.89 -14.26
CA GLU A 102 9.10 -34.70 -15.71
C GLU A 102 9.34 -33.27 -16.15
N MET A 103 9.16 -32.30 -15.26
CA MET A 103 9.20 -30.87 -15.61
C MET A 103 9.85 -30.02 -14.52
N LYS A 104 10.75 -29.12 -14.92
CA LYS A 104 11.28 -28.08 -14.03
C LYS A 104 10.17 -27.09 -13.69
N GLY A 105 9.98 -26.83 -12.40
CA GLY A 105 9.05 -25.83 -11.90
C GLY A 105 9.47 -24.39 -12.20
N ASP A 106 8.69 -23.47 -11.72
CA ASP A 106 8.99 -22.01 -11.84
C ASP A 106 10.28 -21.64 -11.12
N TRP A 107 10.82 -20.48 -11.47
CA TRP A 107 11.88 -19.85 -10.69
C TRP A 107 11.32 -19.34 -9.36
N LYS A 108 12.20 -19.03 -8.39
CA LYS A 108 11.77 -18.45 -7.11
C LYS A 108 10.98 -17.17 -7.35
N PRO A 109 9.73 -17.07 -6.87
CA PRO A 109 8.96 -15.84 -7.00
C PRO A 109 9.69 -14.64 -6.42
N ILE A 110 9.63 -13.52 -7.11
CA ILE A 110 10.07 -12.22 -6.58
C ILE A 110 8.82 -11.46 -6.12
N ILE A 111 8.82 -10.99 -4.89
CA ILE A 111 7.69 -10.32 -4.27
C ILE A 111 8.12 -8.91 -3.88
N PHE A 112 7.37 -7.93 -4.35
CA PHE A 112 7.49 -6.53 -3.93
C PHE A 112 6.30 -6.18 -3.05
N LEU A 113 6.54 -6.02 -1.76
CA LEU A 113 5.56 -5.57 -0.78
C LEU A 113 5.67 -4.06 -0.60
N PHE A 114 4.59 -3.34 -0.88
CA PHE A 114 4.50 -1.89 -0.70
C PHE A 114 3.55 -1.57 0.45
N THR A 115 4.00 -0.79 1.42
CA THR A 115 3.18 -0.30 2.52
C THR A 115 3.68 1.06 3.01
N ASP A 116 2.77 1.90 3.47
CA ASP A 116 3.07 3.20 4.08
C ASP A 116 2.71 3.24 5.57
N GLY A 117 2.17 2.13 6.11
CA GLY A 117 1.58 2.11 7.43
C GLY A 117 2.06 1.01 8.37
N THR A 118 1.59 1.13 9.60
CA THR A 118 1.75 0.11 10.63
C THR A 118 0.59 -0.88 10.56
N PRO A 119 0.84 -2.20 10.67
CA PRO A 119 -0.22 -3.21 10.66
C PRO A 119 -1.29 -2.97 11.73
N THR A 120 -2.55 -3.16 11.35
CA THR A 120 -3.70 -3.07 12.25
C THR A 120 -4.12 -4.43 12.83
N ASP A 121 -3.62 -5.53 12.25
CA ASP A 121 -3.81 -6.89 12.75
C ASP A 121 -2.56 -7.39 13.50
N ASN A 122 -2.60 -8.63 14.00
CA ASN A 122 -1.42 -9.30 14.54
C ASN A 122 -0.74 -10.14 13.45
N PRO A 123 0.34 -9.67 12.82
CA PRO A 123 0.99 -10.38 11.71
C PRO A 123 1.93 -11.52 12.16
N ASN A 124 2.25 -11.65 13.46
CA ASN A 124 3.26 -12.60 13.94
C ASN A 124 3.01 -14.05 13.49
N PRO A 125 1.79 -14.61 13.54
CA PRO A 125 1.55 -15.99 13.08
C PRO A 125 1.84 -16.17 11.58
N ALA A 126 1.53 -15.15 10.76
CA ALA A 126 1.82 -15.18 9.33
C ALA A 126 3.32 -15.03 9.05
N ILE A 127 4.03 -14.21 9.83
CA ILE A 127 5.48 -14.06 9.76
C ILE A 127 6.18 -15.40 10.10
N GLU A 128 5.76 -16.08 11.16
CA GLU A 128 6.30 -17.40 11.53
C GLU A 128 6.08 -18.43 10.41
N ARG A 129 4.87 -18.45 9.80
CA ARG A 129 4.55 -19.30 8.66
C ARG A 129 5.46 -18.98 7.47
N TRP A 130 5.69 -17.69 7.18
CA TRP A 130 6.58 -17.21 6.13
C TRP A 130 8.01 -17.71 6.36
N GLN A 131 8.59 -17.41 7.51
CA GLN A 131 9.96 -17.78 7.87
C GLN A 131 10.19 -19.30 7.76
N LYS A 132 9.22 -20.09 8.24
CA LYS A 132 9.34 -21.55 8.26
C LYS A 132 9.21 -22.19 6.87
N HIS A 133 8.38 -21.65 5.99
CA HIS A 133 7.96 -22.37 4.79
C HIS A 133 8.27 -21.66 3.46
N TYR A 134 8.43 -20.32 3.46
CA TYR A 134 8.51 -19.52 2.23
C TYR A 134 9.79 -18.70 2.09
N GLN A 135 10.41 -18.25 3.16
CA GLN A 135 11.58 -17.37 3.15
C GLN A 135 12.73 -17.87 2.25
N ARG A 136 12.95 -19.19 2.19
CA ARG A 136 13.96 -19.80 1.32
C ARG A 136 13.46 -20.11 -0.09
N LYS A 137 12.15 -20.08 -0.32
CA LYS A 137 11.53 -20.42 -1.60
C LYS A 137 11.12 -19.20 -2.42
N CYS A 138 11.16 -18.03 -1.83
CA CYS A 138 10.75 -16.79 -2.45
C CYS A 138 11.78 -15.69 -2.15
N ASN A 139 11.84 -14.71 -3.02
CA ASN A 139 12.64 -13.49 -2.85
C ASN A 139 11.70 -12.34 -2.51
N LEU A 140 11.74 -11.84 -1.28
CA LEU A 140 10.88 -10.75 -0.81
C LEU A 140 11.67 -9.47 -0.66
N VAL A 141 11.14 -8.39 -1.24
CA VAL A 141 11.60 -7.01 -1.07
C VAL A 141 10.45 -6.22 -0.45
N CYS A 142 10.67 -5.68 0.73
CA CYS A 142 9.71 -4.79 1.40
C CYS A 142 10.07 -3.34 1.11
N ILE A 143 9.08 -2.56 0.69
CA ILE A 143 9.24 -1.14 0.35
C ILE A 143 8.34 -0.33 1.27
N SER A 144 8.96 0.43 2.16
CA SER A 144 8.31 1.45 2.99
C SER A 144 8.16 2.74 2.18
N LEU A 145 6.93 3.21 2.03
CA LEU A 145 6.62 4.50 1.41
C LEU A 145 6.57 5.58 2.49
N GLY A 146 7.65 6.37 2.60
CA GLY A 146 7.83 7.33 3.69
C GLY A 146 8.31 6.66 4.99
N ASP A 147 8.12 7.36 6.11
CA ASP A 147 8.71 7.01 7.41
C ASP A 147 7.76 6.25 8.36
N ASN A 148 6.54 5.94 7.93
CA ASN A 148 5.46 5.49 8.81
C ASN A 148 5.31 3.97 8.93
N ALA A 149 5.92 3.20 8.02
CA ALA A 149 5.84 1.75 8.06
C ALA A 149 6.70 1.17 9.18
N ASP A 150 6.23 0.09 9.81
CA ASP A 150 6.99 -0.65 10.82
C ASP A 150 8.12 -1.47 10.16
N THR A 151 9.25 -0.79 9.94
CA THR A 151 10.43 -1.40 9.28
C THR A 151 11.07 -2.51 10.10
N HIS A 152 10.96 -2.47 11.45
CA HIS A 152 11.42 -3.55 12.31
C HIS A 152 10.60 -4.84 12.08
N LEU A 153 9.30 -4.70 11.94
CA LEU A 153 8.43 -5.83 11.63
C LEU A 153 8.69 -6.38 10.22
N LEU A 154 8.88 -5.49 9.22
CA LEU A 154 9.26 -5.89 7.87
C LEU A 154 10.60 -6.61 7.82
N GLY A 155 11.55 -6.23 8.67
CA GLY A 155 12.84 -6.90 8.82
C GLY A 155 12.78 -8.35 9.29
N LYS A 156 11.69 -8.75 9.96
CA LYS A 156 11.46 -10.17 10.30
C LYS A 156 11.11 -11.03 9.07
N LEU A 157 10.66 -10.40 7.98
CA LEU A 157 10.28 -11.09 6.75
C LEU A 157 11.46 -11.27 5.79
N THR A 158 12.32 -10.24 5.69
CA THR A 158 13.43 -10.20 4.74
C THR A 158 14.50 -9.21 5.16
N GLU A 159 15.74 -9.43 4.73
CA GLU A 159 16.86 -8.47 4.84
C GLU A 159 16.75 -7.31 3.82
N ASN A 160 15.90 -7.46 2.81
CA ASN A 160 15.70 -6.48 1.77
C ASN A 160 14.54 -5.54 2.13
N VAL A 161 14.72 -4.74 3.17
CA VAL A 161 13.79 -3.67 3.56
C VAL A 161 14.35 -2.35 3.07
N LEU A 162 13.60 -1.70 2.19
CA LEU A 162 13.97 -0.46 1.53
C LEU A 162 12.97 0.64 1.90
N ARG A 163 13.46 1.84 2.14
CA ARG A 163 12.64 3.01 2.43
C ARG A 163 12.77 4.03 1.31
N LEU A 164 11.64 4.42 0.75
CA LEU A 164 11.53 5.56 -0.14
C LEU A 164 11.19 6.79 0.72
N LYS A 165 12.20 7.63 1.02
CA LYS A 165 12.07 8.78 1.92
C LYS A 165 11.12 9.85 1.41
N GLU A 166 11.27 10.20 0.15
CA GLU A 166 10.47 11.21 -0.52
C GLU A 166 9.42 10.54 -1.40
N THR A 167 8.18 10.92 -1.20
CA THR A 167 7.02 10.35 -1.94
C THR A 167 6.53 11.31 -3.02
N ASP A 168 7.43 12.15 -3.56
CA ASP A 168 7.16 13.00 -4.70
C ASP A 168 7.20 12.22 -6.03
N GLU A 169 6.69 12.83 -7.10
CA GLU A 169 6.60 12.20 -8.42
C GLU A 169 7.96 11.77 -8.98
N TYR A 170 9.02 12.56 -8.72
CA TYR A 170 10.36 12.26 -9.21
C TYR A 170 10.96 11.03 -8.53
N SER A 171 10.87 10.97 -7.21
CA SER A 171 11.36 9.85 -6.39
C SER A 171 10.62 8.56 -6.71
N PHE A 172 9.30 8.62 -6.91
CA PHE A 172 8.53 7.47 -7.38
C PHE A 172 8.94 7.00 -8.77
N LYS A 173 9.16 7.91 -9.73
CA LYS A 173 9.63 7.53 -11.08
C LYS A 173 11.00 6.84 -11.02
N ALA A 174 11.95 7.39 -10.29
CA ALA A 174 13.28 6.80 -10.11
C ALA A 174 13.19 5.41 -9.45
N PHE A 175 12.36 5.29 -8.42
CA PHE A 175 12.12 4.03 -7.73
C PHE A 175 11.51 2.96 -8.65
N PHE A 176 10.45 3.27 -9.39
CA PHE A 176 9.84 2.30 -10.30
C PHE A 176 10.76 1.90 -11.45
N LYS A 177 11.63 2.81 -11.92
CA LYS A 177 12.70 2.47 -12.86
C LYS A 177 13.68 1.46 -12.27
N TRP A 178 14.05 1.61 -10.99
CA TRP A 178 14.88 0.65 -10.27
C TRP A 178 14.19 -0.72 -10.12
N VAL A 179 12.91 -0.77 -9.80
CA VAL A 179 12.12 -2.03 -9.75
C VAL A 179 12.18 -2.72 -11.11
N THR A 180 11.97 -1.97 -12.20
CA THR A 180 12.03 -2.49 -13.57
C THR A 180 13.41 -3.07 -13.88
N ALA A 181 14.48 -2.34 -13.56
CA ALA A 181 15.87 -2.79 -13.76
C ALA A 181 16.16 -4.06 -12.95
N SER A 182 15.70 -4.14 -11.71
CA SER A 182 15.88 -5.32 -10.85
C SER A 182 15.16 -6.56 -11.42
N ILE A 183 13.95 -6.40 -11.96
CA ILE A 183 13.21 -7.49 -12.63
C ILE A 183 13.96 -7.93 -13.91
N LYS A 184 14.41 -6.98 -14.75
CA LYS A 184 15.18 -7.28 -15.97
C LYS A 184 16.47 -8.03 -15.64
N THR A 185 17.26 -7.55 -14.67
CA THR A 185 18.49 -8.21 -14.24
C THR A 185 18.21 -9.64 -13.76
N SER A 186 17.17 -9.84 -12.96
CA SER A 186 16.78 -11.15 -12.49
C SER A 186 16.31 -12.06 -13.63
N SER A 187 15.57 -11.56 -14.61
CA SER A 187 15.11 -12.35 -15.76
C SER A 187 16.26 -12.83 -16.64
N VAL A 188 17.27 -12.00 -16.86
CA VAL A 188 18.50 -12.36 -17.59
C VAL A 188 19.32 -13.38 -16.81
N SER A 189 19.55 -13.15 -15.50
CA SER A 189 20.31 -14.08 -14.65
C SER A 189 19.71 -15.47 -14.60
N VAL A 190 18.38 -15.53 -14.54
CA VAL A 190 17.60 -16.77 -14.57
C VAL A 190 17.77 -17.50 -15.91
N THR A 191 17.74 -16.77 -17.01
CA THR A 191 17.79 -17.35 -18.36
C THR A 191 19.22 -17.78 -18.74
N ASP A 192 20.20 -16.93 -18.53
CA ASP A 192 21.56 -17.15 -19.04
C ASP A 192 22.44 -17.93 -18.04
N ALA A 193 22.35 -17.62 -16.75
CA ALA A 193 23.21 -18.23 -15.72
C ALA A 193 22.49 -19.27 -14.84
N GLY A 194 21.17 -19.38 -14.93
CA GLY A 194 20.37 -20.29 -14.10
C GLY A 194 20.40 -19.95 -12.61
N ILE A 195 20.73 -18.70 -12.28
CA ILE A 195 20.81 -18.19 -10.90
C ILE A 195 19.41 -17.90 -10.40
N ASP A 196 19.02 -18.52 -9.30
CA ASP A 196 17.68 -18.42 -8.70
C ASP A 196 17.64 -17.44 -7.50
N ASP A 197 18.71 -16.71 -7.28
CA ASP A 197 18.79 -15.69 -6.26
C ASP A 197 18.45 -14.30 -6.82
N LEU A 198 17.86 -13.48 -5.94
CA LEU A 198 17.44 -12.13 -6.29
C LEU A 198 18.63 -11.25 -6.68
N GLN A 199 18.57 -10.70 -7.89
CA GLN A 199 19.53 -9.74 -8.41
C GLN A 199 18.87 -8.34 -8.42
N LEU A 200 19.12 -7.56 -7.38
CA LEU A 200 18.68 -6.17 -7.32
C LEU A 200 19.59 -5.27 -8.15
N ALA A 201 19.03 -4.33 -8.88
CA ALA A 201 19.80 -3.30 -9.56
C ALA A 201 20.53 -2.39 -8.55
N PRO A 202 21.64 -1.73 -8.94
CA PRO A 202 22.27 -0.72 -8.09
C PRO A 202 21.31 0.39 -7.70
N MET A 203 21.41 0.89 -6.46
CA MET A 203 20.55 1.95 -5.92
C MET A 203 21.12 3.36 -6.10
N ASP A 204 22.17 3.52 -6.92
CA ASP A 204 22.86 4.80 -7.11
C ASP A 204 21.93 5.88 -7.70
N GLY A 205 21.86 7.03 -7.04
CA GLY A 205 21.08 8.17 -7.49
C GLY A 205 19.56 8.08 -7.25
N ILE A 206 19.11 7.12 -6.43
CA ILE A 206 17.71 6.97 -6.03
C ILE A 206 17.59 7.30 -4.54
N ASN A 207 16.54 8.03 -4.14
CA ASN A 207 16.21 8.32 -2.72
C ASN A 207 15.69 7.06 -2.00
N LEU A 208 16.38 5.94 -2.19
CA LEU A 208 16.06 4.63 -1.63
C LEU A 208 17.17 4.24 -0.64
N GLU A 209 16.80 3.95 0.58
CA GLU A 209 17.72 3.57 1.64
C GLU A 209 17.43 2.15 2.13
N LYS A 210 18.48 1.33 2.25
CA LYS A 210 18.34 0.06 2.94
C LYS A 210 18.22 0.33 4.44
N VAL A 211 17.11 -0.09 5.04
CA VAL A 211 16.80 0.21 6.44
C VAL A 211 17.61 -0.73 7.34
N ASN A 212 18.22 -0.18 8.39
CA ASN A 212 18.75 -0.98 9.48
C ASN A 212 17.57 -1.38 10.38
N THR A 213 17.19 -2.66 10.35
CA THR A 213 16.01 -3.20 11.05
C THR A 213 16.19 -3.35 12.56
N GLU A 214 17.37 -2.99 13.11
CA GLU A 214 17.61 -3.00 14.55
C GLU A 214 17.12 -1.73 15.27
N GLU A 215 16.80 -0.67 14.52
CA GLU A 215 16.20 0.55 15.08
C GLU A 215 14.73 0.30 15.45
N GLN A 216 14.39 0.59 16.71
CA GLN A 216 13.00 0.48 17.19
C GLN A 216 12.11 1.51 16.49
N CYS A 217 11.10 1.05 15.77
CA CYS A 217 10.10 1.92 15.19
C CYS A 217 9.19 2.48 16.29
N VAL A 218 9.10 3.79 16.38
CA VAL A 218 8.10 4.46 17.21
C VAL A 218 6.79 4.41 16.42
N VAL A 219 5.78 3.76 16.98
CA VAL A 219 4.43 3.70 16.40
C VAL A 219 3.88 5.12 16.28
N ASP A 220 3.80 5.63 15.08
CA ASP A 220 3.35 6.99 14.81
C ASP A 220 2.00 6.98 14.07
N GLU A 221 0.98 7.56 14.70
CA GLU A 221 -0.36 7.71 14.11
C GLU A 221 -0.40 8.97 13.23
N ASN A 222 0.15 8.88 12.03
CA ASN A 222 0.42 10.07 11.21
C ASN A 222 -0.77 10.57 10.39
N PHE A 223 -1.86 9.81 10.32
CA PHE A 223 -3.05 10.22 9.57
C PHE A 223 -4.32 10.00 10.38
N ALA A 224 -5.26 10.93 10.20
CA ALA A 224 -6.65 10.77 10.58
C ALA A 224 -7.49 10.67 9.31
N VAL A 225 -8.22 9.58 9.15
CA VAL A 225 -9.10 9.38 8.00
C VAL A 225 -10.53 9.25 8.49
N LEU A 226 -11.40 10.05 7.91
CA LEU A 226 -12.82 10.10 8.23
C LEU A 226 -13.64 9.61 7.05
N LEU A 227 -14.57 8.69 7.29
CA LEU A 227 -15.50 8.20 6.29
C LEU A 227 -16.78 9.03 6.36
N GLY A 228 -17.11 9.70 5.25
CA GLY A 228 -18.31 10.54 5.14
C GLY A 228 -19.25 10.05 4.03
N LYS A 229 -20.54 10.42 4.16
CA LYS A 229 -21.56 10.15 3.13
C LYS A 229 -22.12 11.47 2.60
N CYS A 230 -22.08 11.64 1.29
CA CYS A 230 -22.58 12.85 0.64
C CYS A 230 -24.08 13.03 0.88
N SER A 231 -24.50 14.16 1.41
CA SER A 231 -25.92 14.44 1.68
C SER A 231 -26.79 14.47 0.43
N ASN A 232 -26.21 14.88 -0.72
CA ASN A 232 -26.93 15.01 -1.99
C ASN A 232 -26.89 13.71 -2.80
N THR A 233 -25.69 13.20 -3.09
CA THR A 233 -25.52 12.06 -4.02
C THR A 233 -25.54 10.70 -3.32
N LYS A 234 -25.52 10.68 -1.98
CA LYS A 234 -25.41 9.47 -1.14
C LYS A 234 -24.14 8.66 -1.35
N LYS A 235 -23.20 9.14 -2.15
CA LYS A 235 -21.90 8.48 -2.38
C LYS A 235 -21.00 8.64 -1.16
N THR A 236 -20.21 7.62 -0.90
CA THR A 236 -19.21 7.58 0.17
C THR A 236 -17.92 8.29 -0.27
N TYR A 237 -17.27 8.97 0.66
CA TYR A 237 -15.98 9.62 0.45
C TYR A 237 -15.14 9.56 1.73
N LEU A 238 -13.82 9.62 1.54
CA LEU A 238 -12.84 9.72 2.62
C LEU A 238 -12.33 11.14 2.73
N VAL A 239 -12.10 11.61 3.96
CA VAL A 239 -11.39 12.85 4.25
C VAL A 239 -10.14 12.52 5.02
N LYS A 240 -8.98 12.82 4.44
CA LYS A 240 -7.65 12.53 4.98
C LYS A 240 -7.05 13.77 5.60
N TYR A 241 -6.54 13.63 6.83
CA TYR A 241 -5.76 14.62 7.53
C TYR A 241 -4.40 14.05 7.91
N ALA A 242 -3.32 14.82 7.72
CA ALA A 242 -1.98 14.46 8.17
C ALA A 242 -1.69 15.06 9.54
N LYS A 243 -1.11 14.26 10.43
CA LYS A 243 -0.67 14.68 11.75
C LYS A 243 0.42 15.76 11.64
N ARG A 244 0.31 16.77 12.46
CA ARG A 244 1.33 17.80 12.63
C ARG A 244 1.63 17.97 14.10
N ILE A 245 2.89 17.79 14.46
CA ILE A 245 3.39 18.12 15.80
C ILE A 245 4.01 19.50 15.70
N GLY A 246 3.45 20.46 16.45
CA GLY A 246 3.94 21.85 16.45
C GLY A 246 4.03 22.41 17.85
N ASP A 247 4.85 23.42 18.01
CA ASP A 247 4.92 24.16 19.26
C ASP A 247 3.65 24.97 19.48
N ILE A 248 3.17 25.04 20.73
CA ILE A 248 2.01 25.83 21.07
C ILE A 248 2.48 27.29 21.20
N ARG A 249 1.88 28.21 20.42
CA ARG A 249 2.21 29.65 20.50
C ARG A 249 2.12 30.15 21.94
N GLY A 250 3.23 30.71 22.43
CA GLY A 250 3.36 31.28 23.80
C GLY A 250 3.80 30.25 24.85
N LEU A 251 4.00 28.96 24.48
CA LEU A 251 4.48 27.92 25.39
C LEU A 251 5.74 27.21 24.83
N GLU A 252 6.39 27.81 23.83
CA GLU A 252 7.58 27.23 23.15
C GLU A 252 8.72 26.96 24.17
N SER A 253 8.86 27.84 25.15
CA SER A 253 9.89 27.71 26.20
C SER A 253 9.69 26.56 27.17
N LEU A 254 8.47 26.01 27.21
CA LEU A 254 8.12 24.85 28.06
C LEU A 254 8.22 23.50 27.32
N GLY A 255 8.55 23.51 26.02
CA GLY A 255 8.65 22.31 25.21
C GLY A 255 7.32 21.55 25.04
N ILE A 256 6.18 22.20 25.31
CA ILE A 256 4.85 21.60 25.19
C ILE A 256 4.43 21.64 23.73
N LYS A 257 4.24 20.46 23.12
CA LYS A 257 3.82 20.29 21.73
C LYS A 257 2.34 19.94 21.64
N ALA A 258 1.63 20.57 20.70
CA ALA A 258 0.28 20.16 20.35
C ALA A 258 0.28 19.24 19.13
N THR A 259 -0.58 18.26 19.15
CA THR A 259 -0.85 17.41 17.99
C THR A 259 -2.11 17.91 17.29
N ASP A 260 -1.94 18.44 16.10
CA ASP A 260 -3.02 18.84 15.21
C ASP A 260 -3.00 17.94 13.95
N TYR A 261 -4.14 17.83 13.29
CA TYR A 261 -4.28 17.09 12.02
C TYR A 261 -4.68 18.08 10.91
N LYS A 262 -3.78 18.30 9.95
CA LYS A 262 -4.01 19.22 8.82
C LYS A 262 -4.67 18.49 7.67
N LEU A 263 -5.69 19.09 7.08
CA LEU A 263 -6.38 18.58 5.89
C LEU A 263 -5.39 18.31 4.75
N VAL A 264 -5.43 17.09 4.22
CA VAL A 264 -4.76 16.67 2.97
C VAL A 264 -5.72 16.77 1.80
N GLY A 265 -6.94 16.23 1.95
CA GLY A 265 -7.96 16.27 0.90
C GLY A 265 -9.18 15.42 1.23
N ALA A 266 -10.15 15.46 0.30
CA ALA A 266 -11.32 14.60 0.32
C ALA A 266 -11.42 13.83 -1.00
N PHE A 267 -11.68 12.52 -0.92
CA PHE A 267 -11.57 11.59 -2.04
C PHE A 267 -12.83 10.72 -2.13
N PRO A 268 -13.50 10.64 -3.29
CA PRO A 268 -14.62 9.73 -3.46
C PRO A 268 -14.11 8.28 -3.47
N VAL A 269 -14.87 7.39 -2.84
CA VAL A 269 -14.57 5.95 -2.84
C VAL A 269 -15.81 5.16 -3.28
N ASP A 270 -15.54 4.00 -3.87
CA ASP A 270 -16.58 3.03 -4.16
C ASP A 270 -16.93 2.28 -2.86
N GLU A 271 -18.17 2.41 -2.40
CA GLU A 271 -18.63 1.89 -1.11
C GLU A 271 -18.57 0.36 -1.05
N GLU A 272 -18.92 -0.32 -2.16
CA GLU A 272 -18.92 -1.78 -2.21
C GLU A 272 -17.50 -2.33 -2.16
N ILE A 273 -16.60 -1.72 -2.93
CA ILE A 273 -15.19 -2.12 -2.98
C ILE A 273 -14.51 -1.82 -1.64
N TYR A 274 -14.75 -0.62 -1.07
CA TYR A 274 -14.22 -0.22 0.23
C TYR A 274 -14.63 -1.22 1.32
N ASN A 275 -15.92 -1.55 1.41
CA ASN A 275 -16.43 -2.50 2.40
C ASN A 275 -15.91 -3.93 2.18
N SER A 276 -15.66 -4.32 0.93
CA SER A 276 -15.12 -5.65 0.61
C SER A 276 -13.69 -5.85 1.10
N LEU A 277 -12.92 -4.76 1.20
CA LEU A 277 -11.51 -4.75 1.63
C LEU A 277 -11.32 -4.31 3.08
N SER A 278 -12.36 -3.78 3.75
CA SER A 278 -12.28 -3.30 5.13
C SER A 278 -12.63 -4.40 6.13
N GLU A 279 -11.93 -4.43 7.26
CA GLU A 279 -12.27 -5.21 8.45
C GLU A 279 -12.98 -4.32 9.48
N GLY A 280 -14.31 -4.32 9.45
CA GLY A 280 -15.12 -3.68 10.49
C GLY A 280 -14.94 -2.16 10.59
N LYS A 281 -15.52 -1.58 11.65
CA LYS A 281 -15.35 -0.17 11.99
C LYS A 281 -14.10 0.02 12.85
N SER A 282 -13.23 0.94 12.47
CA SER A 282 -12.17 1.42 13.37
C SER A 282 -12.80 2.05 14.62
N ASN A 283 -12.42 1.56 15.80
CA ASN A 283 -12.89 2.11 17.09
C ASN A 283 -12.01 3.26 17.59
N ARG A 284 -11.26 3.92 16.71
CA ARG A 284 -10.40 5.05 17.09
C ARG A 284 -11.22 6.33 17.18
N ASN A 285 -11.18 6.97 18.33
CA ASN A 285 -11.82 8.27 18.55
C ASN A 285 -10.80 9.37 18.32
N ILE A 286 -11.11 10.28 17.43
CA ILE A 286 -10.32 11.46 17.16
C ILE A 286 -11.08 12.69 17.68
N ASN A 287 -10.37 13.58 18.40
CA ASN A 287 -10.97 14.84 18.81
C ASN A 287 -11.10 15.76 17.59
N THR A 288 -12.32 16.06 17.20
CA THR A 288 -12.61 16.92 16.04
C THR A 288 -12.02 18.33 16.16
N MET A 289 -11.78 18.80 17.40
CA MET A 289 -11.11 20.08 17.65
C MET A 289 -9.64 20.09 17.21
N SER A 290 -9.01 18.93 17.05
CA SER A 290 -7.64 18.81 16.53
C SER A 290 -7.58 18.81 15.00
N LEU A 291 -8.71 18.74 14.30
CA LEU A 291 -8.77 18.77 12.84
C LEU A 291 -8.68 20.21 12.32
N ARG A 292 -7.75 20.47 11.41
CA ARG A 292 -7.51 21.78 10.81
C ARG A 292 -7.83 21.76 9.31
N GLY A 293 -8.80 22.56 8.93
CA GLY A 293 -9.31 22.70 7.57
C GLY A 293 -10.54 21.84 7.31
N VAL A 294 -11.43 22.35 6.47
CA VAL A 294 -12.66 21.68 6.03
C VAL A 294 -12.60 21.61 4.50
N PRO A 295 -12.66 20.43 3.89
CA PRO A 295 -12.66 20.31 2.43
C PRO A 295 -14.05 20.63 1.88
N THR A 296 -14.12 20.89 0.57
CA THR A 296 -15.37 20.79 -0.18
C THR A 296 -15.73 19.31 -0.40
N CYS A 297 -17.01 19.01 -0.50
CA CYS A 297 -17.47 17.63 -0.77
C CYS A 297 -17.01 17.19 -2.17
N PRO A 298 -16.25 16.08 -2.31
CA PRO A 298 -15.76 15.64 -3.60
C PRO A 298 -16.84 15.04 -4.50
N CYS A 299 -18.03 14.76 -3.94
CA CYS A 299 -19.14 14.15 -4.66
C CYS A 299 -20.16 15.15 -5.21
N CYS A 300 -20.36 16.31 -4.55
CA CYS A 300 -21.38 17.28 -4.95
C CYS A 300 -20.91 18.73 -4.91
N GLY A 301 -19.69 19.01 -4.45
CA GLY A 301 -19.14 20.37 -4.36
C GLY A 301 -19.66 21.20 -3.19
N ASN A 302 -20.46 20.65 -2.26
CA ASN A 302 -20.89 21.39 -1.05
C ASN A 302 -19.66 21.94 -0.30
N GLN A 303 -19.77 23.19 0.18
CA GLN A 303 -18.67 23.92 0.77
C GLN A 303 -18.10 23.26 2.03
N TYR A 304 -18.94 22.62 2.84
CA TYR A 304 -18.53 21.92 4.04
C TYR A 304 -18.56 20.41 3.80
N GLY A 305 -17.40 19.79 3.49
CA GLY A 305 -17.27 18.36 3.26
C GLY A 305 -17.15 17.53 4.53
N VAL A 306 -17.07 18.17 5.71
CA VAL A 306 -17.07 17.50 7.02
C VAL A 306 -18.00 18.23 7.95
N VAL A 307 -19.15 17.65 8.21
CA VAL A 307 -20.10 18.03 9.26
C VAL A 307 -20.44 16.78 10.04
N VAL A 308 -20.26 16.83 11.35
CA VAL A 308 -20.56 15.71 12.25
C VAL A 308 -21.99 15.88 12.72
N CYS A 309 -22.81 14.87 12.47
CA CYS A 309 -24.18 14.83 12.96
C CYS A 309 -24.23 14.41 14.44
N ASP A 310 -25.27 14.79 15.17
CA ASP A 310 -25.49 14.36 16.56
C ASP A 310 -25.50 12.83 16.74
N CYS A 311 -25.78 12.09 15.68
CA CYS A 311 -25.67 10.61 15.66
C CYS A 311 -24.24 10.10 15.43
N GLY A 312 -23.23 10.98 15.32
CA GLY A 312 -21.83 10.65 15.10
C GLY A 312 -21.47 10.37 13.63
N ASN A 313 -22.41 10.41 12.70
CA ASN A 313 -22.11 10.22 11.28
C ASN A 313 -21.54 11.50 10.64
N ILE A 314 -20.67 11.33 9.64
CA ILE A 314 -20.06 12.42 8.90
C ILE A 314 -20.77 12.61 7.56
N MET A 315 -21.12 13.86 7.25
CA MET A 315 -21.80 14.22 6.02
C MET A 315 -21.28 15.57 5.50
N CYS A 316 -21.60 15.90 4.25
CA CYS A 316 -21.39 17.25 3.73
C CYS A 316 -22.62 18.14 3.94
N SER A 317 -22.42 19.46 3.97
CA SER A 317 -23.47 20.47 4.03
C SER A 317 -23.15 21.67 3.13
N ASP A 318 -24.18 22.35 2.66
CA ASP A 318 -24.11 23.63 1.96
C ASP A 318 -24.15 24.85 2.91
N GLY A 319 -24.22 24.59 4.21
CA GLY A 319 -24.38 25.62 5.26
C GLY A 319 -25.83 25.81 5.73
N ASN A 320 -26.79 25.25 5.02
CA ASN A 320 -28.19 25.21 5.48
C ASN A 320 -28.41 24.04 6.43
N THR A 321 -29.31 24.21 7.40
CA THR A 321 -29.64 23.18 8.38
C THR A 321 -30.28 21.99 7.67
N GLN A 322 -29.53 20.90 7.52
CA GLN A 322 -30.05 19.65 6.98
C GLN A 322 -30.31 18.67 8.12
N ALA A 323 -31.53 18.16 8.23
CA ALA A 323 -31.83 17.08 9.16
C ALA A 323 -31.07 15.82 8.76
N CYS A 324 -30.36 15.24 9.71
CA CYS A 324 -29.73 13.91 9.55
C CYS A 324 -30.83 12.87 9.34
N ARG A 325 -31.00 12.39 8.11
CA ARG A 325 -31.95 11.29 7.79
C ARG A 325 -31.23 9.94 7.87
N HIS A 326 -30.64 9.64 9.02
CA HIS A 326 -30.07 8.31 9.30
C HIS A 326 -31.02 7.44 10.15
N THR A 327 -32.30 7.64 10.02
CA THR A 327 -33.31 6.72 10.53
C THR A 327 -33.91 5.97 9.35
N THR A 328 -33.34 4.83 9.04
CA THR A 328 -33.87 3.51 8.63
C THR A 328 -32.83 2.75 7.88
#